data_ecf3cafcb367a70f6b3ec5290f8603a0
#
_entry.id   ecf3cafcb367a70f6b3ec5290f8603a0
#
_cell.length_a   1.000
_cell.length_b   1.000
_cell.length_c   1.000
_cell.angle_alpha   90.00
_cell.angle_beta   90.00
_cell.angle_gamma   90.00
#
_symmetry.space_group_name_H-M   'P 1'
#
loop_
_entity.id
_entity.type
_entity.pdbx_description
1 polymer ?
#
loop_
_entity_poly.entity_id
_entity_poly.type
_entity_poly.pdbx_seq_one_letter_code
_entity_poly.pdbx_strand_id
1 'polypeptide(L)'
;MAGSMKDIKLRIKSVESTMQITKAMELVASSKMRRAKERVEHSRPYFETLHDTLTGIAAADPRARSPYLRRAEIKRTLLVVIAGDRGLAGGYNSNVLKQAEAQQGPVTVLPIGKRSQEYFAHHGADLFTEEVLLAADVSVGECFALSRKITEGYLKGDYDAVKL
;
A
#
# COMPACT_ATOMS: atom_id res chain seq x y z
N MET A 1 49.06 3.74 -2.27
CA MET A 1 49.37 3.31 -0.88
C MET A 1 48.76 1.93 -0.67
N ALA A 2 49.57 0.89 -0.53
CA ALA A 2 49.07 -0.46 -0.26
C ALA A 2 48.56 -0.50 1.17
N GLY A 3 47.27 -0.81 1.34
CA GLY A 3 46.68 -0.99 2.67
C GLY A 3 47.45 -2.09 3.45
N SER A 4 47.66 -1.87 4.75
CA SER A 4 48.32 -2.84 5.60
C SER A 4 47.56 -4.18 5.55
N MET A 5 48.29 -5.32 5.61
CA MET A 5 47.67 -6.66 5.71
C MET A 5 46.68 -6.76 6.87
N LYS A 6 46.86 -5.95 7.91
CA LYS A 6 45.92 -5.83 9.02
C LYS A 6 44.59 -5.21 8.59
N ASP A 7 44.62 -4.18 7.74
CA ASP A 7 43.44 -3.50 7.24
C ASP A 7 42.64 -4.41 6.31
N ILE A 8 43.33 -5.20 5.49
CA ILE A 8 42.69 -6.20 4.62
C ILE A 8 41.96 -7.27 5.44
N LYS A 9 42.60 -7.81 6.49
CA LYS A 9 42.00 -8.80 7.38
C LYS A 9 40.76 -8.24 8.11
N LEU A 10 40.82 -6.99 8.58
CA LEU A 10 39.67 -6.32 9.21
C LEU A 10 38.52 -6.13 8.21
N ARG A 11 38.83 -5.79 6.98
CA ARG A 11 37.84 -5.63 5.93
C ARG A 11 37.16 -6.95 5.56
N ILE A 12 37.93 -8.04 5.46
CA ILE A 12 37.39 -9.39 5.22
C ILE A 12 36.41 -9.76 6.34
N LYS A 13 36.82 -9.61 7.61
CA LYS A 13 35.97 -9.90 8.76
C LYS A 13 34.65 -9.07 8.76
N SER A 14 34.75 -7.79 8.41
CA SER A 14 33.59 -6.91 8.30
C SER A 14 32.62 -7.37 7.21
N VAL A 15 33.15 -7.76 6.05
CA VAL A 15 32.33 -8.27 4.92
C VAL A 15 31.69 -9.61 5.29
N GLU A 16 32.40 -10.52 5.91
CA GLU A 16 31.83 -11.79 6.40
C GLU A 16 30.71 -11.57 7.41
N SER A 17 30.89 -10.65 8.36
CA SER A 17 29.80 -10.28 9.28
C SER A 17 28.58 -9.71 8.57
N THR A 18 28.79 -8.82 7.62
CA THR A 18 27.71 -8.25 6.81
C THR A 18 26.97 -9.32 6.00
N MET A 19 27.70 -10.26 5.42
CA MET A 19 27.12 -11.40 4.69
C MET A 19 26.23 -12.26 5.60
N GLN A 20 26.67 -12.56 6.82
CA GLN A 20 25.85 -13.32 7.78
C GLN A 20 24.57 -12.58 8.16
N ILE A 21 24.66 -11.25 8.39
CA ILE A 21 23.49 -10.41 8.70
C ILE A 21 22.51 -10.43 7.51
N THR A 22 23.01 -10.25 6.29
CA THR A 22 22.17 -10.26 5.08
C THR A 22 21.47 -11.60 4.90
N LYS A 23 22.16 -12.71 5.14
CA LYS A 23 21.56 -14.05 5.08
C LYS A 23 20.46 -14.25 6.15
N ALA A 24 20.69 -13.75 7.36
CA ALA A 24 19.66 -13.77 8.40
C ALA A 24 18.43 -12.92 8.01
N MET A 25 18.66 -11.73 7.43
CA MET A 25 17.58 -10.89 6.92
C MET A 25 16.77 -11.56 5.80
N GLU A 26 17.42 -12.29 4.90
CA GLU A 26 16.79 -13.07 3.84
C GLU A 26 15.83 -14.14 4.41
N LEU A 27 16.28 -14.89 5.42
CA LEU A 27 15.45 -15.92 6.07
C LEU A 27 14.22 -15.31 6.76
N VAL A 28 14.41 -14.18 7.46
CA VAL A 28 13.30 -13.46 8.10
C VAL A 28 12.32 -12.93 7.06
N ALA A 29 12.81 -12.30 5.98
CA ALA A 29 11.99 -11.77 4.91
C ALA A 29 11.19 -12.89 4.21
N SER A 30 11.83 -14.01 3.90
CA SER A 30 11.18 -15.18 3.28
C SER A 30 10.06 -15.75 4.18
N SER A 31 10.30 -15.85 5.50
CA SER A 31 9.29 -16.30 6.45
C SER A 31 8.09 -15.34 6.50
N LYS A 32 8.34 -14.02 6.54
CA LYS A 32 7.28 -13.01 6.53
C LYS A 32 6.48 -13.05 5.22
N MET A 33 7.16 -13.18 4.09
CA MET A 33 6.52 -13.28 2.78
C MET A 33 5.61 -14.52 2.70
N ARG A 34 6.09 -15.69 3.18
CA ARG A 34 5.28 -16.91 3.21
C ARG A 34 3.99 -16.71 4.02
N ARG A 35 4.08 -16.14 5.24
CA ARG A 35 2.90 -15.86 6.07
C ARG A 35 1.93 -14.87 5.42
N ALA A 36 2.45 -13.82 4.77
CA ALA A 36 1.62 -12.87 4.06
C ALA A 36 0.89 -13.53 2.89
N LYS A 37 1.59 -14.38 2.11
CA LYS A 37 1.00 -15.15 1.02
C LYS A 37 -0.10 -16.09 1.51
N GLU A 38 0.14 -16.86 2.57
CA GLU A 38 -0.86 -17.74 3.19
C GLU A 38 -2.13 -16.95 3.58
N ARG A 39 -1.99 -15.75 4.18
CA ARG A 39 -3.14 -14.89 4.52
C ARG A 39 -3.94 -14.48 3.30
N VAL A 40 -3.27 -14.07 2.23
CA VAL A 40 -3.93 -13.68 0.98
C VAL A 40 -4.66 -14.88 0.36
N GLU A 41 -4.04 -16.04 0.30
CA GLU A 41 -4.64 -17.26 -0.24
C GLU A 41 -5.89 -17.68 0.54
N HIS A 42 -5.89 -17.54 1.86
CA HIS A 42 -7.06 -17.80 2.70
C HIS A 42 -8.20 -16.78 2.50
N SER A 43 -7.89 -15.52 2.27
CA SER A 43 -8.91 -14.46 2.08
C SER A 43 -9.46 -14.38 0.66
N ARG A 44 -8.71 -14.87 -0.33
CA ARG A 44 -9.05 -14.80 -1.75
C ARG A 44 -10.43 -15.36 -2.11
N PRO A 45 -10.84 -16.57 -1.66
CA PRO A 45 -12.15 -17.12 -2.02
C PRO A 45 -13.32 -16.26 -1.54
N TYR A 46 -13.17 -15.63 -0.36
CA TYR A 46 -14.18 -14.69 0.15
C TYR A 46 -14.27 -13.44 -0.75
N PHE A 47 -13.12 -12.87 -1.10
CA PHE A 47 -13.08 -11.68 -1.96
C PHE A 47 -13.67 -11.98 -3.35
N GLU A 48 -13.29 -13.08 -3.98
CA GLU A 48 -13.78 -13.47 -5.30
C GLU A 48 -15.31 -13.69 -5.28
N THR A 49 -15.83 -14.44 -4.29
CA THR A 49 -17.27 -14.64 -4.14
C THR A 49 -18.03 -13.34 -3.94
N LEU A 50 -17.51 -12.43 -3.10
CA LEU A 50 -18.12 -11.14 -2.86
C LEU A 50 -18.13 -10.27 -4.12
N HIS A 51 -17.00 -10.20 -4.83
CA HIS A 51 -16.84 -9.46 -6.07
C HIS A 51 -17.82 -9.97 -7.15
N ASP A 52 -17.89 -11.28 -7.36
CA ASP A 52 -18.77 -11.89 -8.36
C ASP A 52 -20.25 -11.67 -8.01
N THR A 53 -20.60 -11.76 -6.73
CA THR A 53 -21.95 -11.48 -6.25
C THR A 53 -22.35 -10.03 -6.53
N LEU A 54 -21.49 -9.07 -6.18
CA LEU A 54 -21.75 -7.65 -6.42
C LEU A 54 -21.83 -7.33 -7.91
N THR A 55 -20.96 -7.91 -8.70
CA THR A 55 -20.98 -7.75 -10.17
C THR A 55 -22.25 -8.34 -10.78
N GLY A 56 -22.68 -9.52 -10.30
CA GLY A 56 -23.94 -10.15 -10.70
C GLY A 56 -25.16 -9.30 -10.38
N ILE A 57 -25.23 -8.72 -9.16
CA ILE A 57 -26.31 -7.82 -8.75
C ILE A 57 -26.34 -6.58 -9.65
N ALA A 58 -25.19 -5.95 -9.89
CA ALA A 58 -25.09 -4.77 -10.72
C ALA A 58 -25.49 -5.03 -12.19
N ALA A 59 -25.20 -6.22 -12.70
CA ALA A 59 -25.59 -6.63 -14.05
C ALA A 59 -27.10 -6.97 -14.15
N ALA A 60 -27.67 -7.58 -13.11
CA ALA A 60 -29.07 -8.00 -13.09
C ALA A 60 -30.05 -6.82 -12.98
N ASP A 61 -29.67 -5.73 -12.32
CA ASP A 61 -30.49 -4.54 -12.20
C ASP A 61 -29.69 -3.26 -12.56
N PRO A 62 -29.65 -2.89 -13.86
CA PRO A 62 -29.01 -1.66 -14.31
C PRO A 62 -29.64 -0.38 -13.74
N ARG A 63 -30.82 -0.47 -13.12
CA ARG A 63 -31.53 0.64 -12.50
C ARG A 63 -31.36 0.65 -10.97
N ALA A 64 -30.61 -0.28 -10.43
CA ALA A 64 -30.35 -0.32 -9.00
C ALA A 64 -29.81 1.02 -8.51
N ARG A 65 -30.54 1.62 -7.56
CA ARG A 65 -30.14 2.88 -6.94
C ARG A 65 -29.45 2.58 -5.63
N SER A 66 -28.14 2.74 -5.61
CA SER A 66 -27.38 2.69 -4.38
C SER A 66 -26.51 3.95 -4.28
N PRO A 67 -26.36 4.54 -3.09
CA PRO A 67 -25.46 5.68 -2.90
C PRO A 67 -23.99 5.34 -3.19
N TYR A 68 -23.65 4.06 -3.26
CA TYR A 68 -22.32 3.56 -3.58
C TYR A 68 -22.10 3.27 -5.07
N LEU A 69 -23.18 3.28 -5.86
CA LEU A 69 -23.09 3.09 -7.29
C LEU A 69 -22.60 4.38 -7.96
N ARG A 70 -21.91 4.18 -9.06
CA ARG A 70 -21.18 5.13 -9.87
C ARG A 70 -21.85 6.52 -9.96
N ARG A 71 -21.10 7.56 -9.68
CA ARG A 71 -21.44 8.94 -9.98
C ARG A 71 -21.23 9.24 -11.47
N ALA A 72 -22.10 10.06 -12.03
CA ALA A 72 -22.04 10.41 -13.46
C ALA A 72 -20.79 11.21 -13.81
N GLU A 73 -20.32 12.06 -12.90
CA GLU A 73 -19.16 12.91 -13.09
C GLU A 73 -18.18 12.71 -11.92
N ILE A 74 -16.91 12.47 -12.23
CA ILE A 74 -15.84 12.34 -11.25
C ILE A 74 -15.04 13.64 -11.23
N LYS A 75 -15.24 14.46 -10.21
CA LYS A 75 -14.53 15.72 -10.02
C LYS A 75 -13.29 15.56 -9.13
N ARG A 76 -13.38 14.72 -8.12
CA ARG A 76 -12.27 14.43 -7.18
C ARG A 76 -12.17 12.94 -6.91
N THR A 77 -10.96 12.44 -6.87
CA THR A 77 -10.67 11.03 -6.57
C THR A 77 -9.93 10.92 -5.25
N LEU A 78 -10.37 10.00 -4.38
CA LEU A 78 -9.54 9.51 -3.28
C LEU A 78 -8.65 8.39 -3.82
N LEU A 79 -7.35 8.58 -3.76
CA LEU A 79 -6.36 7.61 -4.19
C LEU A 79 -5.71 6.94 -2.98
N VAL A 80 -5.98 5.65 -2.78
CA VAL A 80 -5.37 4.85 -1.73
C VAL A 80 -4.05 4.29 -2.24
N VAL A 81 -2.93 4.72 -1.68
CA VAL A 81 -1.60 4.34 -2.17
C VAL A 81 -0.89 3.48 -1.14
N ILE A 82 -0.76 2.19 -1.42
CA ILE A 82 -0.11 1.23 -0.53
C ILE A 82 1.35 1.04 -0.96
N ALA A 83 2.27 1.57 -0.15
CA ALA A 83 3.71 1.34 -0.30
C ALA A 83 4.30 0.67 0.95
N GLY A 84 5.57 0.29 0.91
CA GLY A 84 6.24 -0.34 2.04
C GLY A 84 6.57 0.65 3.17
N ASP A 85 6.74 0.11 4.38
CA ASP A 85 7.22 0.88 5.54
C ASP A 85 8.75 1.04 5.52
N ARG A 86 9.44 0.18 4.77
CA ARG A 86 10.91 0.11 4.72
C ARG A 86 11.42 0.23 3.29
N GLY A 87 12.70 0.56 3.16
CA GLY A 87 13.45 0.48 1.91
C GLY A 87 13.87 -0.96 1.58
N LEU A 88 14.77 -1.08 0.63
CA LEU A 88 15.31 -2.36 0.14
C LEU A 88 14.24 -3.29 -0.49
N ALA A 89 13.21 -2.69 -1.09
CA ALA A 89 12.12 -3.38 -1.77
C ALA A 89 12.28 -3.35 -3.31
N GLY A 90 13.51 -3.22 -3.80
CA GLY A 90 13.76 -3.02 -5.24
C GLY A 90 13.03 -1.79 -5.77
N GLY A 91 12.43 -1.90 -6.94
CA GLY A 91 11.65 -0.82 -7.58
C GLY A 91 10.20 -0.67 -7.09
N TYR A 92 9.72 -1.52 -6.17
CA TYR A 92 8.31 -1.56 -5.80
C TYR A 92 7.77 -0.20 -5.36
N ASN A 93 8.37 0.39 -4.30
CA ASN A 93 7.89 1.67 -3.78
C ASN A 93 7.93 2.77 -4.87
N SER A 94 9.04 2.90 -5.60
CA SER A 94 9.18 3.91 -6.64
C SER A 94 8.16 3.75 -7.78
N ASN A 95 7.85 2.53 -8.17
CA ASN A 95 6.90 2.27 -9.25
C ASN A 95 5.47 2.61 -8.82
N VAL A 96 5.06 2.22 -7.60
CA VAL A 96 3.75 2.54 -7.05
C VAL A 96 3.57 4.06 -6.93
N LEU A 97 4.55 4.76 -6.38
CA LEU A 97 4.49 6.21 -6.21
C LEU A 97 4.40 6.96 -7.55
N LYS A 98 5.21 6.57 -8.55
CA LYS A 98 5.13 7.12 -9.90
C LYS A 98 3.78 6.86 -10.57
N GLN A 99 3.21 5.68 -10.37
CA GLN A 99 1.89 5.34 -10.91
C GLN A 99 0.80 6.20 -10.26
N ALA A 100 0.91 6.46 -8.97
CA ALA A 100 0.00 7.33 -8.23
C ALA A 100 0.09 8.78 -8.72
N GLU A 101 1.29 9.31 -8.97
CA GLU A 101 1.50 10.65 -9.52
C GLU A 101 0.95 10.83 -10.94
N ALA A 102 0.93 9.77 -11.72
CA ALA A 102 0.37 9.80 -13.07
C ALA A 102 -1.17 9.94 -13.10
N GLN A 103 -1.83 9.86 -11.94
CA GLN A 103 -3.27 10.06 -11.84
C GLN A 103 -3.63 11.52 -12.16
N GLN A 104 -4.49 11.71 -13.15
CA GLN A 104 -4.95 13.03 -13.59
C GLN A 104 -6.14 13.54 -12.76
N GLY A 105 -6.24 14.87 -12.66
CA GLY A 105 -7.33 15.57 -11.99
C GLY A 105 -7.09 15.82 -10.51
N PRO A 106 -8.06 16.43 -9.81
CA PRO A 106 -7.96 16.66 -8.37
C PRO A 106 -7.97 15.34 -7.60
N VAL A 107 -6.93 15.13 -6.80
CA VAL A 107 -6.70 13.90 -6.03
C VAL A 107 -6.45 14.24 -4.58
N THR A 108 -7.17 13.55 -3.68
CA THR A 108 -6.80 13.44 -2.27
C THR A 108 -6.12 12.10 -2.07
N VAL A 109 -4.98 12.06 -1.42
CA VAL A 109 -4.19 10.82 -1.27
C VAL A 109 -4.38 10.25 0.14
N LEU A 110 -4.71 8.97 0.22
CA LEU A 110 -4.66 8.17 1.45
C LEU A 110 -3.42 7.28 1.40
N PRO A 111 -2.32 7.71 2.01
CA PRO A 111 -1.10 6.93 2.01
C PRO A 111 -1.17 5.82 3.06
N ILE A 112 -0.84 4.59 2.66
CA ILE A 112 -0.64 3.44 3.53
C ILE A 112 0.80 2.96 3.36
N GLY A 113 1.51 2.84 4.47
CA GLY A 113 2.94 2.59 4.51
C GLY A 113 3.75 3.89 4.63
N LYS A 114 4.80 3.82 5.44
CA LYS A 114 5.65 4.97 5.77
C LYS A 114 6.23 5.64 4.52
N ARG A 115 6.59 4.87 3.49
CA ARG A 115 7.18 5.41 2.27
C ARG A 115 6.21 6.23 1.43
N SER A 116 4.94 5.85 1.37
CA SER A 116 3.93 6.67 0.70
C SER A 116 3.62 7.93 1.48
N GLN A 117 3.50 7.85 2.81
CA GLN A 117 3.27 9.01 3.67
C GLN A 117 4.40 10.05 3.53
N GLU A 118 5.66 9.63 3.68
CA GLU A 118 6.84 10.50 3.55
C GLU A 118 6.89 11.17 2.17
N TYR A 119 6.61 10.39 1.13
CA TYR A 119 6.67 10.88 -0.24
C TYR A 119 5.63 11.96 -0.52
N PHE A 120 4.36 11.68 -0.26
CA PHE A 120 3.28 12.61 -0.58
C PHE A 120 3.25 13.83 0.35
N ALA A 121 3.63 13.69 1.61
CA ALA A 121 3.83 14.82 2.51
C ALA A 121 4.93 15.75 2.01
N HIS A 122 6.06 15.21 1.54
CA HIS A 122 7.16 16.00 1.01
C HIS A 122 6.80 16.75 -0.29
N HIS A 123 5.94 16.16 -1.12
CA HIS A 123 5.48 16.77 -2.37
C HIS A 123 4.25 17.67 -2.20
N GLY A 124 3.80 17.91 -0.98
CA GLY A 124 2.68 18.81 -0.69
C GLY A 124 1.34 18.35 -1.24
N ALA A 125 1.14 17.03 -1.34
CA ALA A 125 -0.13 16.46 -1.77
C ALA A 125 -1.25 16.72 -0.75
N ASP A 126 -2.49 16.79 -1.24
CA ASP A 126 -3.69 16.83 -0.38
C ASP A 126 -3.86 15.45 0.28
N LEU A 127 -3.55 15.36 1.57
CA LEU A 127 -3.57 14.11 2.32
C LEU A 127 -4.90 13.91 3.03
N PHE A 128 -5.46 12.71 2.90
CA PHE A 128 -6.67 12.30 3.61
C PHE A 128 -6.47 12.25 5.14
N THR A 129 -5.26 11.93 5.58
CA THR A 129 -4.86 11.91 6.99
C THR A 129 -3.38 12.21 7.13
N GLU A 130 -3.02 12.87 8.22
CA GLU A 130 -1.62 13.09 8.61
C GLU A 130 -1.05 11.92 9.41
N GLU A 131 -1.91 11.01 9.89
CA GLU A 131 -1.50 9.83 10.62
C GLU A 131 -0.71 8.87 9.73
N VAL A 132 0.39 8.32 10.26
CA VAL A 132 1.19 7.31 9.57
C VAL A 132 0.51 5.95 9.72
N LEU A 133 -0.11 5.48 8.66
CA LEU A 133 -0.68 4.13 8.60
C LEU A 133 0.40 3.15 8.13
N LEU A 134 0.72 2.16 8.95
CA LEU A 134 1.72 1.14 8.59
C LEU A 134 1.10 0.07 7.69
N ALA A 135 1.87 -0.39 6.68
CA ALA A 135 1.43 -1.46 5.78
C ALA A 135 1.74 -2.87 6.32
N ALA A 136 2.75 -3.00 7.21
CA ALA A 136 3.25 -4.31 7.62
C ALA A 136 2.38 -5.04 8.65
N ASP A 137 1.72 -4.32 9.54
CA ASP A 137 1.03 -4.88 10.72
C ASP A 137 -0.41 -4.34 10.85
N VAL A 138 -1.14 -4.28 9.73
CA VAL A 138 -2.53 -3.84 9.70
C VAL A 138 -3.44 -4.89 10.35
N SER A 139 -4.21 -4.48 11.33
CA SER A 139 -5.26 -5.31 11.94
C SER A 139 -6.58 -5.19 11.16
N VAL A 140 -7.43 -6.21 11.29
CA VAL A 140 -8.79 -6.19 10.70
C VAL A 140 -9.61 -5.01 11.24
N GLY A 141 -9.46 -4.67 12.53
CA GLY A 141 -10.14 -3.52 13.14
C GLY A 141 -9.74 -2.18 12.50
N GLU A 142 -8.44 -1.98 12.22
CA GLU A 142 -7.96 -0.79 11.52
C GLU A 142 -8.48 -0.72 10.09
N CYS A 143 -8.55 -1.85 9.37
CA CYS A 143 -9.15 -1.90 8.04
C CYS A 143 -10.63 -1.49 8.07
N PHE A 144 -11.40 -1.96 9.05
CA PHE A 144 -12.80 -1.56 9.21
C PHE A 144 -12.95 -0.08 9.55
N ALA A 145 -12.15 0.44 10.46
CA ALA A 145 -12.18 1.86 10.81
C ALA A 145 -11.84 2.76 9.62
N LEU A 146 -10.83 2.39 8.85
CA LEU A 146 -10.42 3.09 7.64
C LEU A 146 -11.49 3.01 6.55
N SER A 147 -12.04 1.83 6.29
CA SER A 147 -13.13 1.62 5.33
C SER A 147 -14.35 2.48 5.67
N ARG A 148 -14.69 2.59 6.96
CA ARG A 148 -15.78 3.45 7.43
C ARG A 148 -15.51 4.92 7.12
N LYS A 149 -14.32 5.44 7.44
CA LYS A 149 -13.92 6.82 7.13
C LYS A 149 -14.00 7.10 5.63
N ILE A 150 -13.50 6.18 4.79
CA ILE A 150 -13.57 6.27 3.33
C ILE A 150 -15.03 6.30 2.87
N THR A 151 -15.85 5.41 3.38
CA THR A 151 -17.27 5.33 2.99
C THR A 151 -18.04 6.60 3.39
N GLU A 152 -17.82 7.11 4.60
CA GLU A 152 -18.45 8.34 5.08
C GLU A 152 -18.07 9.55 4.21
N GLY A 153 -16.80 9.71 3.85
CA GLY A 153 -16.34 10.78 2.95
C GLY A 153 -16.97 10.67 1.56
N TYR A 154 -17.06 9.46 1.01
CA TYR A 154 -17.72 9.22 -0.27
C TYR A 154 -19.21 9.62 -0.24
N LEU A 155 -19.92 9.23 0.82
CA LEU A 155 -21.35 9.56 0.99
C LEU A 155 -21.59 11.05 1.19
N LYS A 156 -20.67 11.75 1.89
CA LYS A 156 -20.71 13.21 2.05
C LYS A 156 -20.41 13.96 0.75
N GLY A 157 -19.75 13.33 -0.20
CA GLY A 157 -19.34 13.96 -1.45
C GLY A 157 -17.99 14.67 -1.39
N ASP A 158 -17.13 14.30 -0.43
CA ASP A 158 -15.79 14.83 -0.34
C ASP A 158 -14.96 14.39 -1.57
N TYR A 159 -15.31 13.27 -2.16
CA TYR A 159 -14.79 12.74 -3.43
C TYR A 159 -15.83 11.86 -4.13
N ASP A 160 -15.67 11.67 -5.43
CA ASP A 160 -16.64 10.99 -6.32
C ASP A 160 -16.19 9.59 -6.74
N ALA A 161 -14.93 9.27 -6.54
CA ALA A 161 -14.35 7.96 -6.82
C ALA A 161 -13.27 7.61 -5.79
N VAL A 162 -13.12 6.31 -5.54
CA VAL A 162 -12.02 5.74 -4.75
C VAL A 162 -11.26 4.80 -5.66
N LYS A 163 -9.95 4.98 -5.74
CA LYS A 163 -9.03 4.11 -6.48
C LYS A 163 -7.96 3.55 -5.54
N LEU A 164 -7.55 2.30 -5.78
CA LEU A 164 -6.50 1.60 -5.07
C LEU A 164 -5.37 1.26 -6.03
#